data_47b02e0cffc6f19c9609a72d978a8868
#
_entry.id   47b02e0cffc6f19c9609a72d978a8868
#
_cell.length_a   1.000
_cell.length_b   1.000
_cell.length_c   1.000
_cell.angle_alpha   90.00
_cell.angle_beta   90.00
_cell.angle_gamma   90.00
#
_symmetry.space_group_name_H-M   'P 1'
#
loop_
_entity.id
_entity.type
_entity.pdbx_description
1 polymer ?
#
loop_
_entity_poly.entity_id
_entity_poly.type
_entity_poly.pdbx_seq_one_letter_code
_entity_poly.pdbx_strand_id
1 'polypeptide(L)'
;MKHRFFALSVLALSLSLTSCLDETPKDQIPETEIYDSANSLYVNAVASLYNYIGAHEEGEGLQGTCRGIYDYNTLTTDEAIIPIRGGNWYDGGLWKNMYDHTWTATDTDLYNVWKYLYKVIVLSTKSLETIEKHKALLTEQQRVDYAAEVRAVRAMYYYYAMDMFGRIPILQSSTQKTADIRQSNRSDVFWYVVKELQDVTPLLANEHSNLQGNYYGRVTRPVAWFLLAKLSLNAEVYTDDDWTDSSRPDGKTIMFDINGNKKNAWQTCVHYCDLITAAGYTLEADYTKNFAVHNEGSTENIFTIPLDKILYLNEFHYLFRSRHYAHGGAYSGASENGTCATLHTMAVNGFGTETPDARLDMNFYTGKVEVDGKYVTLDDGTPLEYKPLAVEKNLTASPYLETAGARMKKYEVDRTAYSDGRMPDNDIVLYRYADVLLMKSEAKVRNGESGDEEINAVRSRVGMPSLPATLDNLLNERLLELVWEGWRRQDMIRFGTYCKQYDIHTPSEADKKGYTTVFPIPEKARELNSNLKQNPGY
;
A
#
# COMPACT_ATOMS: atom_id res chain seq x y z
N MET A 1 17.27 49.24 64.93
CA MET A 1 16.21 48.22 64.90
C MET A 1 15.57 48.04 63.47
N LYS A 2 16.02 48.74 62.45
CA LYS A 2 15.42 48.63 61.08
C LYS A 2 16.09 47.59 60.12
N HIS A 3 17.26 47.05 60.47
CA HIS A 3 17.98 46.11 59.62
C HIS A 3 17.76 44.62 59.96
N ARG A 4 17.12 44.28 61.06
CA ARG A 4 16.82 42.89 61.52
C ARG A 4 15.50 42.34 60.94
N PHE A 5 14.57 43.19 60.51
CA PHE A 5 13.31 42.78 59.89
C PHE A 5 13.42 42.49 58.42
N PHE A 6 14.41 43.06 57.73
CA PHE A 6 14.62 42.82 56.31
C PHE A 6 15.27 41.48 56.02
N ALA A 7 16.11 40.97 56.94
CA ALA A 7 16.78 39.67 56.77
C ALA A 7 15.82 38.50 57.05
N LEU A 8 14.79 38.65 57.92
CA LEU A 8 13.79 37.60 58.08
C LEU A 8 12.76 37.53 57.00
N SER A 9 12.46 38.64 56.28
CA SER A 9 11.52 38.65 55.17
C SER A 9 12.12 38.04 53.88
N VAL A 10 13.45 38.14 53.71
CA VAL A 10 14.14 37.51 52.56
C VAL A 10 14.32 36.01 52.78
N LEU A 11 14.49 35.55 54.02
CA LEU A 11 14.61 34.13 54.35
C LEU A 11 13.26 33.39 54.28
N ALA A 12 12.14 34.09 54.53
CA ALA A 12 10.79 33.52 54.38
C ALA A 12 10.33 33.44 52.91
N LEU A 13 10.87 34.30 52.01
CA LEU A 13 10.57 34.26 50.58
C LEU A 13 11.38 33.20 49.82
N SER A 14 12.52 32.75 50.38
CA SER A 14 13.35 31.71 49.75
C SER A 14 12.92 30.27 50.11
N LEU A 15 12.02 30.09 51.08
CA LEU A 15 11.47 28.78 51.46
C LEU A 15 10.15 28.45 50.75
N SER A 16 9.56 29.39 49.98
CA SER A 16 8.32 29.19 49.25
C SER A 16 8.51 28.88 47.75
N LEU A 17 9.77 28.75 47.28
CA LEU A 17 10.08 28.47 45.85
C LEU A 17 10.46 27.00 45.59
N THR A 18 10.37 26.10 46.55
CA THR A 18 10.67 24.67 46.36
C THR A 18 9.44 23.77 46.35
N SER A 19 8.22 24.33 46.25
CA SER A 19 6.97 23.56 46.33
C SER A 19 6.18 23.45 45.00
N CYS A 20 6.77 23.76 43.84
CA CYS A 20 6.04 23.72 42.58
C CYS A 20 6.82 22.99 41.46
N LEU A 21 7.43 21.83 41.77
CA LEU A 21 8.12 21.03 40.74
C LEU A 21 7.65 19.58 40.67
N ASP A 22 6.62 19.22 41.42
CA ASP A 22 5.94 17.93 41.32
C ASP A 22 4.45 18.11 40.96
N GLU A 23 4.15 18.97 39.98
CA GLU A 23 2.85 18.89 39.29
C GLU A 23 2.88 17.71 38.33
N THR A 24 2.40 16.56 38.77
CA THR A 24 1.90 15.54 37.85
C THR A 24 0.76 16.18 37.04
N PRO A 25 0.85 16.28 35.72
CA PRO A 25 -0.23 16.82 34.91
C PRO A 25 -1.51 16.04 35.22
N LYS A 26 -2.55 16.71 35.67
CA LYS A 26 -3.82 16.08 36.07
C LYS A 26 -4.59 15.47 34.90
N ASP A 27 -4.13 15.74 33.68
CA ASP A 27 -4.73 15.29 32.40
C ASP A 27 -3.92 14.18 31.70
N GLN A 28 -2.90 13.61 32.34
CA GLN A 28 -2.15 12.46 31.81
C GLN A 28 -2.42 11.22 32.67
N ILE A 29 -2.90 10.15 32.00
CA ILE A 29 -3.02 8.84 32.63
C ILE A 29 -1.60 8.33 32.90
N PRO A 30 -1.24 7.97 34.17
CA PRO A 30 0.05 7.39 34.48
C PRO A 30 0.34 6.15 33.65
N GLU A 31 1.57 5.96 33.19
CA GLU A 31 1.97 4.80 32.37
C GLU A 31 1.63 3.47 33.07
N THR A 32 1.69 3.43 34.38
CA THR A 32 1.30 2.27 35.21
C THR A 32 -0.19 1.94 35.19
N GLU A 33 -1.04 2.88 34.82
CA GLU A 33 -2.48 2.67 34.64
C GLU A 33 -2.79 2.27 33.17
N ILE A 34 -1.94 2.67 32.22
CA ILE A 34 -2.07 2.28 30.81
C ILE A 34 -1.63 0.83 30.61
N TYR A 35 -0.54 0.41 31.27
CA TYR A 35 0.05 -0.93 31.17
C TYR A 35 -0.04 -1.63 32.52
N ASP A 36 -1.21 -2.19 32.82
CA ASP A 36 -1.50 -2.88 34.07
C ASP A 36 -1.59 -4.41 33.94
N SER A 37 -1.68 -4.90 32.70
CA SER A 37 -1.88 -6.31 32.39
C SER A 37 -1.29 -6.68 31.00
N ALA A 38 -1.15 -7.97 30.74
CA ALA A 38 -0.75 -8.46 29.42
C ALA A 38 -1.73 -8.00 28.31
N ASN A 39 -3.02 -7.94 28.62
CA ASN A 39 -4.04 -7.51 27.65
C ASN A 39 -3.96 -6.01 27.36
N SER A 40 -3.82 -5.15 28.38
CA SER A 40 -3.67 -3.71 28.17
C SER A 40 -2.38 -3.40 27.41
N LEU A 41 -1.29 -4.14 27.67
CA LEU A 41 -0.05 -4.02 26.92
C LEU A 41 -0.24 -4.44 25.47
N TYR A 42 -0.95 -5.55 25.20
CA TYR A 42 -1.26 -5.96 23.84
C TYR A 42 -2.07 -4.91 23.08
N VAL A 43 -3.15 -4.44 23.66
CA VAL A 43 -4.06 -3.46 23.01
C VAL A 43 -3.31 -2.17 22.66
N ASN A 44 -2.51 -1.64 23.59
CA ASN A 44 -1.86 -0.33 23.41
C ASN A 44 -0.54 -0.40 22.64
N ALA A 45 0.22 -1.50 22.71
CA ALA A 45 1.53 -1.59 22.07
C ALA A 45 1.54 -2.45 20.79
N VAL A 46 0.55 -3.32 20.59
CA VAL A 46 0.49 -4.19 19.40
C VAL A 46 -0.73 -3.87 18.54
N ALA A 47 -1.93 -4.04 19.09
CA ALA A 47 -3.17 -3.89 18.33
C ALA A 47 -3.35 -2.46 17.78
N SER A 48 -2.91 -1.44 18.51
CA SER A 48 -2.97 -0.04 18.07
C SER A 48 -2.22 0.24 16.74
N LEU A 49 -1.22 -0.59 16.39
CA LEU A 49 -0.48 -0.43 15.13
C LEU A 49 -1.34 -0.78 13.90
N TYR A 50 -2.31 -1.66 14.05
CA TYR A 50 -3.21 -2.07 12.98
C TYR A 50 -4.18 -0.95 12.57
N ASN A 51 -4.43 0.04 13.42
CA ASN A 51 -5.22 1.22 13.08
C ASN A 51 -4.59 2.06 11.95
N TYR A 52 -3.33 1.81 11.65
CA TYR A 52 -2.59 2.51 10.59
C TYR A 52 -2.48 1.71 9.28
N ILE A 53 -2.90 0.44 9.23
CA ILE A 53 -2.89 -0.36 7.98
C ILE A 53 -3.89 0.23 6.98
N GLY A 54 -5.15 0.44 7.41
CA GLY A 54 -6.08 1.34 6.77
C GLY A 54 -5.97 2.75 7.36
N ALA A 55 -6.81 3.68 6.92
CA ALA A 55 -6.90 5.01 7.49
C ALA A 55 -8.22 5.71 7.16
N HIS A 56 -8.42 6.86 7.79
CA HIS A 56 -9.50 7.80 7.53
C HIS A 56 -8.96 9.13 6.94
N GLU A 57 -7.72 9.48 7.27
CA GLU A 57 -7.08 10.72 6.82
C GLU A 57 -6.37 10.54 5.48
N GLU A 58 -6.45 11.55 4.60
CA GLU A 58 -5.75 11.55 3.32
C GLU A 58 -4.23 11.41 3.50
N GLY A 59 -3.61 10.61 2.63
CA GLY A 59 -2.16 10.34 2.64
C GLY A 59 -1.72 9.31 3.67
N GLU A 60 -2.61 8.83 4.54
CA GLU A 60 -2.37 7.73 5.47
C GLU A 60 -3.02 6.42 4.96
N GLY A 61 -2.62 5.29 5.54
CA GLY A 61 -3.06 3.95 5.12
C GLY A 61 -2.23 3.38 3.96
N LEU A 62 -2.13 2.05 3.92
CA LEU A 62 -1.47 1.35 2.81
C LEU A 62 -2.31 1.40 1.53
N GLN A 63 -3.62 1.38 1.68
CA GLN A 63 -4.64 1.62 0.67
C GLN A 63 -5.88 2.25 1.30
N GLY A 64 -6.83 2.64 0.47
CA GLY A 64 -8.14 3.13 0.89
C GLY A 64 -8.30 4.63 0.77
N THR A 65 -7.33 5.42 1.22
CA THR A 65 -7.40 6.88 1.18
C THR A 65 -6.80 7.48 -0.09
N CYS A 66 -7.08 8.78 -0.33
CA CYS A 66 -6.51 9.53 -1.45
C CYS A 66 -5.12 10.09 -1.13
N ARG A 67 -4.35 10.43 -2.18
CA ARG A 67 -3.05 11.12 -2.11
C ARG A 67 -1.99 10.36 -1.32
N GLY A 68 -2.20 9.05 -1.16
CA GLY A 68 -1.32 8.14 -0.44
C GLY A 68 -0.60 7.15 -1.34
N ILE A 69 -0.10 6.09 -0.71
CA ILE A 69 0.70 5.03 -1.36
C ILE A 69 -0.02 4.43 -2.56
N TYR A 70 -1.34 4.18 -2.45
CA TYR A 70 -2.14 3.62 -3.52
C TYR A 70 -2.10 4.48 -4.79
N ASP A 71 -2.30 5.79 -4.66
CA ASP A 71 -2.31 6.70 -5.81
C ASP A 71 -0.95 6.77 -6.50
N TYR A 72 0.14 6.84 -5.75
CA TYR A 72 1.49 6.79 -6.32
C TYR A 72 1.81 5.45 -6.99
N ASN A 73 1.24 4.33 -6.54
CA ASN A 73 1.45 3.02 -7.15
C ASN A 73 0.54 2.73 -8.35
N THR A 74 -0.54 3.51 -8.52
CA THR A 74 -1.55 3.31 -9.57
C THR A 74 -1.49 4.41 -10.62
N LEU A 75 -1.51 5.68 -10.21
CA LEU A 75 -1.67 6.83 -11.12
C LEU A 75 -0.36 7.28 -11.78
N THR A 76 0.78 6.74 -11.36
CA THR A 76 2.08 6.94 -12.03
C THR A 76 2.35 5.85 -13.08
N THR A 77 1.33 5.12 -13.54
CA THR A 77 1.50 3.90 -14.33
C THR A 77 0.62 3.90 -15.58
N ASP A 78 0.76 2.87 -16.38
CA ASP A 78 -0.10 2.59 -17.52
C ASP A 78 -1.48 2.02 -17.14
N GLU A 79 -1.80 1.93 -15.82
CA GLU A 79 -3.05 1.37 -15.32
C GLU A 79 -4.20 2.38 -15.30
N ALA A 80 -4.00 3.52 -14.66
CA ALA A 80 -5.06 4.49 -14.41
C ALA A 80 -4.57 5.93 -14.44
N ILE A 81 -5.52 6.86 -14.64
CA ILE A 81 -5.28 8.30 -14.69
C ILE A 81 -6.43 9.05 -14.01
N ILE A 82 -6.16 10.24 -13.47
CA ILE A 82 -7.16 11.23 -13.12
C ILE A 82 -7.01 12.44 -14.07
N PRO A 83 -7.84 12.55 -15.10
CA PRO A 83 -7.83 13.69 -16.01
C PRO A 83 -8.30 14.98 -15.33
N ILE A 84 -7.80 16.12 -15.78
CA ILE A 84 -8.38 17.42 -15.45
C ILE A 84 -9.75 17.51 -16.14
N ARG A 85 -10.82 17.74 -15.37
CA ARG A 85 -12.20 17.82 -15.84
C ARG A 85 -12.77 19.21 -15.58
N GLY A 86 -12.51 20.14 -16.50
CA GLY A 86 -12.91 21.53 -16.35
C GLY A 86 -12.21 22.19 -15.14
N GLY A 87 -13.00 22.60 -14.14
CA GLY A 87 -12.46 23.15 -12.89
C GLY A 87 -12.06 22.10 -11.85
N ASN A 88 -12.39 20.81 -12.10
CA ASN A 88 -12.16 19.72 -11.15
C ASN A 88 -10.88 18.95 -11.48
N TRP A 89 -10.28 18.33 -10.45
CA TRP A 89 -9.11 17.43 -10.56
C TRP A 89 -7.85 18.12 -11.08
N TYR A 90 -7.77 19.45 -11.01
CA TYR A 90 -6.52 20.18 -11.24
C TYR A 90 -5.59 20.07 -10.04
N ASP A 91 -6.06 20.32 -8.84
CA ASP A 91 -5.38 20.22 -7.54
C ASP A 91 -3.91 20.69 -7.58
N GLY A 92 -3.68 21.90 -8.13
CA GLY A 92 -2.33 22.42 -8.32
C GLY A 92 -1.47 21.63 -9.32
N GLY A 93 -2.08 20.75 -10.11
CA GLY A 93 -1.40 19.87 -11.07
C GLY A 93 -1.03 18.48 -10.51
N LEU A 94 -1.40 18.16 -9.27
CA LEU A 94 -1.01 16.93 -8.57
C LEU A 94 -1.18 15.66 -9.44
N TRP A 95 -2.41 15.40 -9.90
CA TRP A 95 -2.74 14.18 -10.63
C TRP A 95 -2.04 14.07 -11.98
N LYS A 96 -1.95 15.22 -12.66
CA LYS A 96 -1.20 15.32 -13.92
C LYS A 96 0.30 15.08 -13.69
N ASN A 97 0.88 15.63 -12.62
CA ASN A 97 2.28 15.44 -12.29
C ASN A 97 2.59 14.00 -11.90
N MET A 98 1.67 13.29 -11.25
CA MET A 98 1.80 11.84 -11.02
C MET A 98 1.89 11.09 -12.35
N TYR A 99 0.97 11.34 -13.27
CA TYR A 99 0.94 10.62 -14.55
C TYR A 99 2.12 10.98 -15.48
N ASP A 100 2.60 12.23 -15.42
CA ASP A 100 3.72 12.72 -16.23
C ASP A 100 5.11 12.49 -15.58
N HIS A 101 5.16 11.91 -14.38
CA HIS A 101 6.40 11.74 -13.59
C HIS A 101 7.14 13.07 -13.34
N THR A 102 6.39 14.13 -13.03
CA THR A 102 6.94 15.48 -12.82
C THR A 102 6.79 15.98 -11.38
N TRP A 103 6.62 15.06 -10.42
CA TRP A 103 6.68 15.38 -9.00
C TRP A 103 8.04 15.92 -8.58
N THR A 104 8.08 16.62 -7.45
CA THR A 104 9.30 17.24 -6.92
C THR A 104 9.48 16.94 -5.43
N ALA A 105 10.66 17.25 -4.90
CA ALA A 105 10.95 17.09 -3.46
C ALA A 105 10.10 18.01 -2.56
N THR A 106 9.47 19.05 -3.12
CA THR A 106 8.59 19.98 -2.40
C THR A 106 7.13 19.53 -2.36
N ASP A 107 6.80 18.40 -2.99
CA ASP A 107 5.46 17.83 -3.03
C ASP A 107 4.97 17.48 -1.61
N THR A 108 3.86 18.10 -1.21
CA THR A 108 3.30 17.95 0.13
C THR A 108 2.74 16.55 0.35
N ASP A 109 2.16 15.92 -0.68
CA ASP A 109 1.57 14.59 -0.54
C ASP A 109 2.65 13.51 -0.43
N LEU A 110 3.78 13.64 -1.15
CA LEU A 110 4.95 12.77 -0.92
C LEU A 110 5.52 12.94 0.50
N TYR A 111 5.53 14.16 1.04
CA TYR A 111 5.94 14.37 2.43
C TYR A 111 4.95 13.76 3.43
N ASN A 112 3.65 13.79 3.15
CA ASN A 112 2.63 13.14 3.98
C ASN A 112 2.82 11.62 3.99
N VAL A 113 3.07 11.00 2.84
CA VAL A 113 3.39 9.56 2.73
C VAL A 113 4.66 9.21 3.53
N TRP A 114 5.72 10.01 3.39
CA TRP A 114 6.95 9.83 4.18
C TRP A 114 6.66 9.89 5.69
N LYS A 115 5.93 10.90 6.15
CA LYS A 115 5.55 11.04 7.57
C LYS A 115 4.74 9.86 8.06
N TYR A 116 3.76 9.42 7.28
CA TYR A 116 2.91 8.29 7.62
C TYR A 116 3.72 7.01 7.81
N LEU A 117 4.58 6.67 6.86
CA LEU A 117 5.41 5.48 6.94
C LEU A 117 6.35 5.52 8.15
N TYR A 118 7.02 6.65 8.37
CA TYR A 118 7.92 6.81 9.52
C TYR A 118 7.19 6.92 10.86
N LYS A 119 5.95 7.46 10.90
CA LYS A 119 5.08 7.43 12.08
C LYS A 119 4.91 5.99 12.59
N VAL A 120 4.56 5.06 11.70
CA VAL A 120 4.33 3.66 12.10
C VAL A 120 5.65 2.94 12.42
N ILE A 121 6.73 3.21 11.70
CA ILE A 121 8.06 2.67 12.01
C ILE A 121 8.51 3.09 13.42
N VAL A 122 8.36 4.37 13.77
CA VAL A 122 8.68 4.89 15.11
C VAL A 122 7.78 4.30 16.17
N LEU A 123 6.46 4.24 15.94
CA LEU A 123 5.50 3.63 16.86
C LEU A 123 5.80 2.15 17.09
N SER A 124 6.10 1.38 16.04
CA SER A 124 6.48 -0.02 16.15
C SER A 124 7.79 -0.19 16.95
N THR A 125 8.77 0.69 16.75
CA THR A 125 10.01 0.68 17.52
C THR A 125 9.74 0.98 19.00
N LYS A 126 8.91 1.98 19.30
CA LYS A 126 8.46 2.29 20.67
C LYS A 126 7.68 1.12 21.30
N SER A 127 6.84 0.44 20.51
CA SER A 127 6.11 -0.75 20.99
C SER A 127 7.04 -1.85 21.45
N LEU A 128 8.11 -2.14 20.70
CA LEU A 128 9.13 -3.11 21.09
C LEU A 128 9.83 -2.72 22.41
N GLU A 129 10.20 -1.45 22.54
CA GLU A 129 10.80 -0.91 23.78
C GLU A 129 9.83 -1.00 24.96
N THR A 130 8.54 -0.75 24.73
CA THR A 130 7.48 -0.84 25.73
C THR A 130 7.23 -2.28 26.16
N ILE A 131 7.17 -3.24 25.24
CA ILE A 131 7.05 -4.69 25.53
C ILE A 131 8.22 -5.15 26.41
N GLU A 132 9.44 -4.76 26.08
CA GLU A 132 10.63 -5.13 26.87
C GLU A 132 10.63 -4.46 28.27
N LYS A 133 10.23 -3.18 28.34
CA LYS A 133 10.12 -2.44 29.60
C LYS A 133 9.09 -3.09 30.56
N HIS A 134 7.97 -3.55 30.04
CA HIS A 134 6.87 -4.14 30.81
C HIS A 134 6.83 -5.68 30.76
N LYS A 135 7.93 -6.34 30.41
CA LYS A 135 8.01 -7.79 30.27
C LYS A 135 7.58 -8.58 31.51
N ALA A 136 7.63 -7.97 32.70
CA ALA A 136 7.17 -8.61 33.93
C ALA A 136 5.65 -8.88 33.97
N LEU A 137 4.87 -8.22 33.09
CA LEU A 137 3.43 -8.46 32.93
C LEU A 137 3.13 -9.64 31.99
N LEU A 138 4.14 -10.16 31.29
CA LEU A 138 4.00 -11.15 30.23
C LEU A 138 4.59 -12.50 30.63
N THR A 139 4.01 -13.58 30.13
CA THR A 139 4.73 -14.84 30.01
C THR A 139 5.81 -14.70 28.92
N GLU A 140 6.83 -15.57 28.94
CA GLU A 140 7.88 -15.54 27.91
C GLU A 140 7.28 -15.76 26.50
N GLN A 141 6.29 -16.63 26.36
CA GLN A 141 5.61 -16.84 25.08
C GLN A 141 4.90 -15.58 24.59
N GLN A 142 4.14 -14.90 25.45
CA GLN A 142 3.48 -13.63 25.10
C GLN A 142 4.48 -12.55 24.67
N ARG A 143 5.62 -12.47 25.39
CA ARG A 143 6.69 -11.52 25.04
C ARG A 143 7.24 -11.79 23.65
N VAL A 144 7.49 -13.04 23.30
CA VAL A 144 7.99 -13.47 22.00
C VAL A 144 6.94 -13.19 20.91
N ASP A 145 5.68 -13.58 21.11
CA ASP A 145 4.60 -13.43 20.14
C ASP A 145 4.31 -11.96 19.84
N TYR A 146 4.19 -11.12 20.89
CA TYR A 146 3.93 -9.70 20.73
C TYR A 146 5.07 -8.99 20.01
N ALA A 147 6.32 -9.30 20.38
CA ALA A 147 7.48 -8.73 19.71
C ALA A 147 7.60 -9.19 18.25
N ALA A 148 7.29 -10.46 17.94
CA ALA A 148 7.31 -10.97 16.58
C ALA A 148 6.29 -10.25 15.68
N GLU A 149 5.07 -10.07 16.18
CA GLU A 149 4.01 -9.38 15.45
C GLU A 149 4.36 -7.91 15.17
N VAL A 150 4.86 -7.18 16.16
CA VAL A 150 5.31 -5.79 15.99
C VAL A 150 6.49 -5.68 15.02
N ARG A 151 7.47 -6.60 15.09
CA ARG A 151 8.60 -6.64 14.14
C ARG A 151 8.12 -6.89 12.72
N ALA A 152 7.13 -7.77 12.51
CA ALA A 152 6.56 -8.05 11.19
C ALA A 152 5.84 -6.81 10.62
N VAL A 153 5.04 -6.11 11.42
CA VAL A 153 4.41 -4.84 11.03
C VAL A 153 5.48 -3.80 10.68
N ARG A 154 6.50 -3.61 11.52
CA ARG A 154 7.59 -2.67 11.26
C ARG A 154 8.33 -2.99 9.96
N ALA A 155 8.63 -4.26 9.72
CA ALA A 155 9.30 -4.72 8.50
C ALA A 155 8.45 -4.44 7.25
N MET A 156 7.12 -4.63 7.32
CA MET A 156 6.20 -4.27 6.24
C MET A 156 6.26 -2.76 5.93
N TYR A 157 6.28 -1.89 6.93
CA TYR A 157 6.39 -0.45 6.69
C TYR A 157 7.75 -0.02 6.14
N TYR A 158 8.84 -0.66 6.55
CA TYR A 158 10.14 -0.47 5.91
C TYR A 158 10.17 -0.94 4.45
N TYR A 159 9.47 -2.03 4.13
CA TYR A 159 9.31 -2.48 2.75
C TYR A 159 8.64 -1.41 1.88
N TYR A 160 7.51 -0.84 2.30
CA TYR A 160 6.84 0.23 1.55
C TYR A 160 7.69 1.51 1.48
N ALA A 161 8.37 1.88 2.55
CA ALA A 161 9.24 3.05 2.56
C ALA A 161 10.45 2.88 1.61
N MET A 162 11.07 1.71 1.59
CA MET A 162 12.16 1.36 0.67
C MET A 162 11.67 1.33 -0.79
N ASP A 163 10.51 0.74 -1.06
CA ASP A 163 9.95 0.68 -2.42
C ASP A 163 9.69 2.07 -2.99
N MET A 164 9.16 2.98 -2.17
CA MET A 164 8.85 4.34 -2.61
C MET A 164 10.08 5.25 -2.69
N PHE A 165 10.93 5.24 -1.65
CA PHE A 165 11.99 6.26 -1.48
C PHE A 165 13.41 5.73 -1.66
N GLY A 166 13.59 4.43 -1.90
CA GLY A 166 14.89 3.81 -2.13
C GLY A 166 15.79 3.85 -0.89
N ARG A 167 16.63 4.88 -0.78
CA ARG A 167 17.56 5.06 0.33
C ARG A 167 16.87 5.70 1.52
N ILE A 168 16.72 4.97 2.62
CA ILE A 168 15.99 5.40 3.80
C ILE A 168 16.73 5.08 5.11
N PRO A 169 16.48 5.80 6.21
CA PRO A 169 17.03 5.47 7.53
C PRO A 169 16.43 4.20 8.13
N ILE A 170 17.28 3.38 8.77
CA ILE A 170 16.88 2.32 9.69
C ILE A 170 17.08 2.84 11.11
N LEU A 171 15.97 2.96 11.88
CA LEU A 171 15.98 3.49 13.24
C LEU A 171 16.47 2.45 14.25
N GLN A 172 17.31 2.88 15.19
CA GLN A 172 17.85 2.03 16.26
C GLN A 172 17.00 2.13 17.56
N SER A 173 16.35 3.27 17.78
CA SER A 173 15.42 3.46 18.90
C SER A 173 14.36 4.50 18.56
N SER A 174 13.24 4.49 19.31
CA SER A 174 12.15 5.46 19.12
C SER A 174 12.53 6.88 19.59
N THR A 175 13.56 7.01 20.41
CA THR A 175 14.08 8.27 20.97
C THR A 175 15.40 8.68 20.34
N GLN A 176 15.82 8.06 19.24
CA GLN A 176 17.04 8.40 18.54
C GLN A 176 17.04 9.87 18.12
N LYS A 177 18.10 10.60 18.47
CA LYS A 177 18.22 12.02 18.10
C LYS A 177 18.31 12.15 16.58
N THR A 178 17.58 13.07 16.01
CA THR A 178 17.58 13.32 14.56
C THR A 178 18.99 13.50 13.98
N ALA A 179 19.89 14.16 14.70
CA ALA A 179 21.29 14.36 14.31
C ALA A 179 22.10 13.05 14.17
N ASP A 180 21.65 11.96 14.80
CA ASP A 180 22.32 10.66 14.79
C ASP A 180 21.70 9.69 13.77
N ILE A 181 20.55 10.05 13.19
CA ILE A 181 19.88 9.25 12.16
C ILE A 181 20.64 9.38 10.84
N ARG A 182 21.01 8.26 10.25
CA ARG A 182 21.71 8.16 8.97
C ARG A 182 20.86 7.40 7.95
N GLN A 183 20.97 7.81 6.71
CA GLN A 183 20.37 7.11 5.57
C GLN A 183 21.17 5.83 5.29
N SER A 184 20.46 4.74 4.97
CA SER A 184 21.03 3.47 4.53
C SER A 184 20.86 3.32 3.01
N ASN A 185 21.70 2.49 2.37
CA ASN A 185 21.48 2.11 0.99
C ASN A 185 20.20 1.29 0.85
N ARG A 186 19.62 1.25 -0.35
CA ARG A 186 18.42 0.46 -0.62
C ARG A 186 18.65 -1.03 -0.35
N SER A 187 19.80 -1.55 -0.76
CA SER A 187 20.19 -2.94 -0.52
C SER A 187 20.33 -3.28 0.97
N ASP A 188 20.86 -2.36 1.79
CA ASP A 188 20.98 -2.56 3.25
C ASP A 188 19.57 -2.65 3.89
N VAL A 189 18.64 -1.79 3.47
CA VAL A 189 17.25 -1.83 3.95
C VAL A 189 16.55 -3.11 3.50
N PHE A 190 16.76 -3.53 2.26
CA PHE A 190 16.23 -4.77 1.72
C PHE A 190 16.63 -5.98 2.57
N TRP A 191 17.92 -6.15 2.84
CA TRP A 191 18.41 -7.26 3.65
C TRP A 191 17.98 -7.17 5.11
N TYR A 192 17.86 -5.96 5.65
CA TYR A 192 17.28 -5.76 6.98
C TYR A 192 15.83 -6.25 7.04
N VAL A 193 14.99 -5.87 6.08
CA VAL A 193 13.58 -6.29 6.02
C VAL A 193 13.46 -7.80 5.81
N VAL A 194 14.24 -8.38 4.89
CA VAL A 194 14.27 -9.83 4.67
C VAL A 194 14.62 -10.57 5.95
N LYS A 195 15.68 -10.15 6.64
CA LYS A 195 16.12 -10.76 7.88
C LYS A 195 15.05 -10.65 8.98
N GLU A 196 14.47 -9.47 9.19
CA GLU A 196 13.40 -9.27 10.17
C GLU A 196 12.24 -10.24 9.93
N LEU A 197 11.75 -10.31 8.68
CA LEU A 197 10.65 -11.20 8.34
C LEU A 197 11.03 -12.69 8.48
N GLN A 198 12.23 -13.09 8.06
CA GLN A 198 12.69 -14.49 8.22
C GLN A 198 12.78 -14.89 9.70
N ASP A 199 13.31 -14.01 10.55
CA ASP A 199 13.47 -14.27 11.99
C ASP A 199 12.11 -14.44 12.68
N VAL A 200 11.10 -13.61 12.32
CA VAL A 200 9.81 -13.61 13.02
C VAL A 200 8.79 -14.58 12.44
N THR A 201 8.88 -14.94 11.18
CA THR A 201 7.90 -15.81 10.51
C THR A 201 7.63 -17.13 11.28
N PRO A 202 8.63 -17.85 11.81
CA PRO A 202 8.36 -19.07 12.60
C PRO A 202 7.60 -18.82 13.91
N LEU A 203 7.62 -17.57 14.41
CA LEU A 203 6.99 -17.15 15.67
C LEU A 203 5.56 -16.64 15.47
N LEU A 204 5.18 -16.29 14.25
CA LEU A 204 3.84 -15.80 13.92
C LEU A 204 2.82 -16.94 13.88
N ALA A 205 1.57 -16.62 14.16
CA ALA A 205 0.44 -17.53 14.00
C ALA A 205 0.29 -18.01 12.54
N ASN A 206 -0.18 -19.24 12.33
CA ASN A 206 -0.32 -19.84 11.00
C ASN A 206 -1.77 -19.82 10.49
N GLU A 207 -2.59 -18.93 11.04
CA GLU A 207 -3.99 -18.75 10.68
C GLU A 207 -4.15 -17.81 9.49
N HIS A 208 -5.30 -17.92 8.83
CA HIS A 208 -5.71 -17.02 7.76
C HIS A 208 -6.11 -15.66 8.33
N SER A 209 -5.46 -14.59 7.89
CA SER A 209 -5.68 -13.24 8.40
C SER A 209 -6.97 -12.60 7.92
N ASN A 210 -7.52 -13.02 6.79
CA ASN A 210 -8.76 -12.48 6.24
C ASN A 210 -10.02 -13.08 6.87
N LEU A 211 -9.92 -14.22 7.55
CA LEU A 211 -11.07 -14.86 8.18
C LEU A 211 -11.39 -14.22 9.52
N GLN A 212 -12.68 -14.03 9.79
CA GLN A 212 -13.14 -13.51 11.08
C GLN A 212 -12.65 -14.40 12.24
N GLY A 213 -12.18 -13.77 13.31
CA GLY A 213 -11.65 -14.44 14.48
C GLY A 213 -10.49 -13.67 15.13
N ASN A 214 -9.70 -14.37 15.95
CA ASN A 214 -8.64 -13.74 16.74
C ASN A 214 -7.49 -13.14 15.90
N TYR A 215 -7.34 -13.55 14.65
CA TYR A 215 -6.27 -13.11 13.75
C TYR A 215 -6.77 -12.27 12.58
N TYR A 216 -8.04 -11.90 12.57
CA TYR A 216 -8.62 -11.07 11.52
C TYR A 216 -7.92 -9.72 11.41
N GLY A 217 -7.43 -9.41 10.21
CA GLY A 217 -6.66 -8.19 9.91
C GLY A 217 -5.25 -8.13 10.52
N ARG A 218 -4.75 -9.22 11.15
CA ARG A 218 -3.42 -9.25 11.78
C ARG A 218 -2.36 -9.86 10.86
N VAL A 219 -1.11 -9.46 11.06
CA VAL A 219 0.02 -10.07 10.34
C VAL A 219 0.28 -11.48 10.86
N THR A 220 -0.04 -12.47 10.03
CA THR A 220 0.16 -13.89 10.30
C THR A 220 1.30 -14.42 9.44
N ARG A 221 1.65 -15.69 9.62
CA ARG A 221 2.73 -16.34 8.87
C ARG A 221 2.52 -16.28 7.34
N PRO A 222 1.33 -16.57 6.79
CA PRO A 222 1.06 -16.40 5.36
C PRO A 222 1.28 -14.97 4.84
N VAL A 223 0.95 -13.95 5.64
CA VAL A 223 1.21 -12.53 5.30
C VAL A 223 2.72 -12.26 5.21
N ALA A 224 3.50 -12.78 6.16
CA ALA A 224 4.97 -12.66 6.13
C ALA A 224 5.59 -13.42 4.95
N TRP A 225 5.08 -14.60 4.60
CA TRP A 225 5.53 -15.34 3.40
C TRP A 225 5.22 -14.58 2.11
N PHE A 226 4.06 -13.94 2.02
CA PHE A 226 3.72 -13.10 0.86
C PHE A 226 4.71 -11.94 0.68
N LEU A 227 5.04 -11.24 1.78
CA LEU A 227 6.05 -10.18 1.75
C LEU A 227 7.44 -10.70 1.34
N LEU A 228 7.85 -11.87 1.85
CA LEU A 228 9.12 -12.51 1.48
C LEU A 228 9.13 -12.95 0.01
N ALA A 229 7.99 -13.42 -0.53
CA ALA A 229 7.85 -13.71 -1.96
C ALA A 229 7.97 -12.44 -2.81
N LYS A 230 7.30 -11.34 -2.41
CA LYS A 230 7.40 -10.03 -3.07
C LYS A 230 8.84 -9.48 -3.05
N LEU A 231 9.49 -9.52 -1.90
CA LEU A 231 10.88 -9.07 -1.74
C LEU A 231 11.82 -9.86 -2.65
N SER A 232 11.71 -11.19 -2.65
CA SER A 232 12.56 -12.02 -3.48
C SER A 232 12.29 -11.86 -4.97
N LEU A 233 11.03 -11.67 -5.39
CA LEU A 233 10.67 -11.39 -6.77
C LEU A 233 11.24 -10.05 -7.26
N ASN A 234 11.33 -9.05 -6.38
CA ASN A 234 11.87 -7.72 -6.69
C ASN A 234 13.34 -7.54 -6.29
N ALA A 235 14.05 -8.62 -5.96
CA ALA A 235 15.41 -8.55 -5.43
C ALA A 235 16.38 -7.80 -6.36
N GLU A 236 16.30 -7.99 -7.69
CA GLU A 236 17.10 -7.25 -8.67
C GLU A 236 16.91 -5.73 -8.56
N VAL A 237 15.68 -5.29 -8.25
CA VAL A 237 15.36 -3.87 -8.08
C VAL A 237 15.88 -3.35 -6.74
N TYR A 238 15.67 -4.10 -5.66
CA TYR A 238 15.95 -3.60 -4.30
C TYR A 238 17.41 -3.76 -3.89
N THR A 239 18.17 -4.64 -4.51
CA THR A 239 19.62 -4.77 -4.29
C THR A 239 20.45 -3.89 -5.22
N ASP A 240 19.80 -3.20 -6.16
CA ASP A 240 20.43 -2.19 -7.01
C ASP A 240 20.51 -0.85 -6.27
N ASP A 241 21.70 -0.43 -5.89
CA ASP A 241 21.96 0.84 -5.21
C ASP A 241 22.20 2.02 -6.18
N ASP A 242 22.34 1.73 -7.48
CA ASP A 242 22.42 2.73 -8.56
C ASP A 242 21.43 2.45 -9.68
N TRP A 243 20.16 2.74 -9.44
CA TRP A 243 19.08 2.60 -10.42
C TRP A 243 19.13 3.61 -11.59
N THR A 244 20.19 4.42 -11.67
CA THR A 244 20.35 5.45 -12.71
C THR A 244 21.15 4.94 -13.91
N ASP A 245 21.80 3.81 -13.77
CA ASP A 245 22.47 3.12 -14.88
C ASP A 245 21.55 2.04 -15.47
N SER A 246 21.98 1.36 -16.51
CA SER A 246 21.20 0.27 -17.13
C SER A 246 21.53 -1.11 -16.55
N SER A 247 22.34 -1.18 -15.49
CA SER A 247 22.82 -2.43 -14.91
C SER A 247 22.05 -2.76 -13.63
N ARG A 248 21.48 -3.95 -13.57
CA ARG A 248 20.87 -4.49 -12.35
C ARG A 248 21.59 -5.76 -11.93
N PRO A 249 21.67 -6.03 -10.62
CA PRO A 249 22.10 -7.36 -10.14
C PRO A 249 21.23 -8.45 -10.74
N ASP A 250 21.83 -9.60 -11.08
CA ASP A 250 21.11 -10.76 -11.62
C ASP A 250 20.48 -11.54 -10.45
N GLY A 251 19.18 -11.74 -10.49
CA GLY A 251 18.42 -12.49 -9.47
C GLY A 251 18.91 -13.92 -9.27
N LYS A 252 19.57 -14.52 -10.26
CA LYS A 252 20.23 -15.84 -10.12
C LYS A 252 21.45 -15.80 -9.21
N THR A 253 22.05 -14.63 -9.01
CA THR A 253 23.24 -14.45 -8.15
C THR A 253 22.92 -13.89 -6.78
N ILE A 254 21.73 -13.33 -6.60
CA ILE A 254 21.25 -12.81 -5.31
C ILE A 254 20.79 -14.01 -4.45
N MET A 255 21.56 -14.34 -3.41
CA MET A 255 21.38 -15.55 -2.63
C MET A 255 20.73 -15.28 -1.28
N PHE A 256 19.65 -15.97 -1.02
CA PHE A 256 18.95 -16.00 0.27
C PHE A 256 19.37 -17.26 1.05
N ASP A 257 19.43 -17.14 2.37
CA ASP A 257 19.59 -18.28 3.26
C ASP A 257 18.21 -18.69 3.81
N ILE A 258 17.78 -19.91 3.47
CA ILE A 258 16.54 -20.47 3.97
C ILE A 258 16.90 -21.66 4.87
N ASN A 259 17.03 -21.40 6.18
CA ASN A 259 17.39 -22.41 7.17
C ASN A 259 18.68 -23.19 6.81
N GLY A 260 19.73 -22.48 6.40
CA GLY A 260 21.02 -23.05 6.00
C GLY A 260 21.08 -23.51 4.54
N ASN A 261 19.98 -23.44 3.78
CA ASN A 261 19.94 -23.77 2.36
C ASN A 261 19.99 -22.49 1.52
N LYS A 262 21.00 -22.36 0.68
CA LYS A 262 21.12 -21.23 -0.25
C LYS A 262 20.18 -21.41 -1.44
N LYS A 263 19.34 -20.41 -1.68
CA LYS A 263 18.44 -20.31 -2.84
C LYS A 263 18.66 -18.96 -3.53
N ASN A 264 18.60 -18.92 -4.86
CA ASN A 264 18.61 -17.63 -5.56
C ASN A 264 17.26 -16.90 -5.36
N ALA A 265 17.16 -15.66 -5.83
CA ALA A 265 15.97 -14.82 -5.66
C ALA A 265 14.69 -15.52 -6.19
N TRP A 266 14.77 -16.11 -7.37
CA TRP A 266 13.64 -16.79 -8.01
C TRP A 266 13.21 -18.06 -7.28
N GLN A 267 14.16 -18.90 -6.91
CA GLN A 267 13.92 -20.09 -6.11
C GLN A 267 13.35 -19.75 -4.72
N THR A 268 13.74 -18.61 -4.17
CA THR A 268 13.23 -18.11 -2.89
C THR A 268 11.78 -17.65 -3.02
N CYS A 269 11.45 -16.94 -4.10
CA CYS A 269 10.07 -16.55 -4.40
C CYS A 269 9.17 -17.79 -4.54
N VAL A 270 9.56 -18.77 -5.35
CA VAL A 270 8.83 -20.03 -5.51
C VAL A 270 8.62 -20.73 -4.16
N HIS A 271 9.68 -20.79 -3.33
CA HIS A 271 9.60 -21.42 -2.01
C HIS A 271 8.51 -20.79 -1.11
N TYR A 272 8.47 -19.47 -1.01
CA TYR A 272 7.45 -18.80 -0.19
C TYR A 272 6.04 -18.90 -0.80
N CYS A 273 5.91 -18.87 -2.12
CA CYS A 273 4.64 -19.15 -2.80
C CYS A 273 4.13 -20.55 -2.50
N ASP A 274 5.01 -21.57 -2.49
CA ASP A 274 4.66 -22.95 -2.15
C ASP A 274 4.18 -23.09 -0.70
N LEU A 275 4.78 -22.36 0.24
CA LEU A 275 4.34 -22.35 1.64
C LEU A 275 2.92 -21.77 1.78
N ILE A 276 2.60 -20.70 1.03
CA ILE A 276 1.25 -20.12 1.01
C ILE A 276 0.24 -21.12 0.43
N THR A 277 0.59 -21.80 -0.66
CA THR A 277 -0.24 -22.87 -1.24
C THR A 277 -0.48 -23.99 -0.23
N ALA A 278 0.59 -24.42 0.47
CA ALA A 278 0.50 -25.46 1.49
C ALA A 278 -0.32 -25.04 2.73
N ALA A 279 -0.47 -23.74 2.98
CA ALA A 279 -1.35 -23.21 4.03
C ALA A 279 -2.84 -23.24 3.66
N GLY A 280 -3.20 -23.70 2.44
CA GLY A 280 -4.58 -23.95 2.04
C GLY A 280 -5.26 -22.80 1.29
N TYR A 281 -4.52 -21.76 0.91
CA TYR A 281 -5.07 -20.72 0.02
C TYR A 281 -5.31 -21.27 -1.39
N THR A 282 -6.44 -20.90 -1.97
CA THR A 282 -6.87 -21.33 -3.30
C THR A 282 -7.55 -20.18 -4.03
N LEU A 283 -7.57 -20.23 -5.37
CA LEU A 283 -8.38 -19.28 -6.13
C LEU A 283 -9.86 -19.44 -5.81
N GLU A 284 -10.55 -18.32 -5.62
CA GLU A 284 -12.01 -18.32 -5.59
C GLU A 284 -12.54 -18.72 -6.98
N ALA A 285 -13.50 -19.64 -6.99
CA ALA A 285 -14.12 -20.07 -8.25
C ALA A 285 -14.85 -18.92 -8.94
N ASP A 286 -15.48 -18.06 -8.18
CA ASP A 286 -16.07 -16.80 -8.63
C ASP A 286 -15.14 -15.65 -8.24
N TYR A 287 -14.48 -15.07 -9.25
CA TYR A 287 -13.56 -13.95 -9.09
C TYR A 287 -14.11 -12.80 -8.25
N THR A 288 -15.41 -12.50 -8.45
CA THR A 288 -16.06 -11.33 -7.83
C THR A 288 -16.23 -11.46 -6.32
N LYS A 289 -16.21 -12.68 -5.78
CA LYS A 289 -16.31 -12.91 -4.34
C LYS A 289 -15.14 -12.34 -3.55
N ASN A 290 -13.97 -12.20 -4.16
CA ASN A 290 -12.82 -11.57 -3.51
C ASN A 290 -13.09 -10.10 -3.15
N PHE A 291 -14.05 -9.47 -3.81
CA PHE A 291 -14.33 -8.03 -3.76
C PHE A 291 -15.78 -7.72 -3.40
N ALA A 292 -16.53 -8.72 -2.97
CA ALA A 292 -17.92 -8.58 -2.55
C ALA A 292 -18.04 -7.75 -1.26
N VAL A 293 -19.23 -7.25 -0.99
CA VAL A 293 -19.58 -6.81 0.36
C VAL A 293 -19.48 -8.03 1.28
N HIS A 294 -18.80 -7.91 2.42
CA HIS A 294 -18.47 -9.04 3.30
C HIS A 294 -17.64 -10.13 2.61
N ASN A 295 -16.46 -9.72 2.10
CA ASN A 295 -15.51 -10.62 1.43
C ASN A 295 -14.49 -11.29 2.38
N GLU A 296 -14.67 -11.20 3.68
CA GLU A 296 -13.79 -11.77 4.70
C GLU A 296 -13.77 -13.31 4.70
N GLY A 297 -14.74 -13.94 4.04
CA GLY A 297 -14.77 -15.40 3.85
C GLY A 297 -14.03 -15.93 2.62
N SER A 298 -13.36 -15.07 1.83
CA SER A 298 -12.65 -15.50 0.62
C SER A 298 -11.53 -16.50 0.93
N THR A 299 -11.44 -17.58 0.15
CA THR A 299 -10.36 -18.57 0.22
C THR A 299 -9.06 -18.08 -0.46
N GLU A 300 -9.14 -16.96 -1.17
CA GLU A 300 -8.06 -16.38 -1.94
C GLU A 300 -7.38 -15.20 -1.23
N ASN A 301 -8.13 -14.39 -0.44
CA ASN A 301 -7.60 -13.23 0.23
C ASN A 301 -6.65 -13.64 1.36
N ILE A 302 -5.42 -13.09 1.37
CA ILE A 302 -4.38 -13.42 2.35
C ILE A 302 -4.29 -12.33 3.42
N PHE A 303 -4.37 -11.06 3.01
CA PHE A 303 -4.32 -9.93 3.91
C PHE A 303 -5.21 -8.81 3.39
N THR A 304 -6.07 -8.31 4.25
CA THR A 304 -7.03 -7.26 3.93
C THR A 304 -6.92 -6.12 4.95
N ILE A 305 -7.41 -4.95 4.57
CA ILE A 305 -7.76 -3.90 5.53
C ILE A 305 -9.20 -4.17 5.93
N PRO A 306 -9.46 -4.55 7.19
CA PRO A 306 -10.83 -4.76 7.67
C PRO A 306 -11.65 -3.47 7.54
N LEU A 307 -12.82 -3.57 6.91
CA LEU A 307 -13.81 -2.52 6.86
C LEU A 307 -15.12 -3.01 7.50
N ASP A 308 -15.61 -2.21 8.40
CA ASP A 308 -16.96 -2.33 8.99
C ASP A 308 -17.38 -0.90 9.32
N LYS A 309 -18.43 -0.43 8.63
CA LYS A 309 -18.91 0.96 8.73
C LYS A 309 -19.28 1.43 10.15
N ILE A 310 -19.39 0.50 11.12
CA ILE A 310 -19.70 0.79 12.52
C ILE A 310 -18.46 0.69 13.41
N LEU A 311 -17.62 -0.35 13.19
CA LEU A 311 -16.54 -0.71 14.09
C LEU A 311 -15.19 -0.08 13.71
N TYR A 312 -14.95 0.15 12.41
CA TYR A 312 -13.68 0.63 11.89
C TYR A 312 -13.87 1.90 11.07
N LEU A 313 -13.11 2.95 11.37
CA LEU A 313 -13.18 4.22 10.64
C LEU A 313 -12.32 4.24 9.37
N ASN A 314 -12.01 3.07 8.79
CA ASN A 314 -11.26 3.00 7.54
C ASN A 314 -12.13 3.41 6.36
N GLU A 315 -11.59 4.21 5.46
CA GLU A 315 -12.27 4.64 4.23
C GLU A 315 -11.81 3.85 3.02
N PHE A 316 -12.70 3.74 2.04
CA PHE A 316 -12.43 3.20 0.71
C PHE A 316 -12.69 4.27 -0.36
N HIS A 317 -11.90 5.34 -0.33
CA HIS A 317 -12.15 6.55 -1.06
C HIS A 317 -11.94 6.40 -2.58
N TYR A 318 -10.93 5.67 -3.05
CA TYR A 318 -10.69 5.54 -4.49
C TYR A 318 -11.76 4.73 -5.23
N LEU A 319 -12.49 3.84 -4.56
CA LEU A 319 -13.69 3.21 -5.11
C LEU A 319 -14.79 4.24 -5.37
N PHE A 320 -15.03 5.12 -4.41
CA PHE A 320 -15.95 6.22 -4.47
C PHE A 320 -15.56 7.26 -5.54
N ARG A 321 -14.29 7.59 -5.65
CA ARG A 321 -13.73 8.61 -6.55
C ARG A 321 -13.91 8.29 -8.04
N SER A 322 -14.00 7.03 -8.42
CA SER A 322 -13.99 6.62 -9.84
C SER A 322 -15.30 6.92 -10.58
N ARG A 323 -16.46 6.71 -9.96
CA ARG A 323 -17.76 6.82 -10.62
C ARG A 323 -18.19 8.28 -10.86
N HIS A 324 -19.00 8.50 -11.89
CA HIS A 324 -19.69 9.78 -12.12
C HIS A 324 -20.67 10.11 -11.01
N TYR A 325 -20.95 11.38 -10.73
CA TYR A 325 -21.88 11.84 -9.69
C TYR A 325 -23.26 11.19 -9.80
N ALA A 326 -23.88 11.21 -11.01
CA ALA A 326 -25.17 10.58 -11.27
C ALA A 326 -25.13 9.05 -11.02
N HIS A 327 -23.99 8.39 -11.32
CA HIS A 327 -23.81 6.97 -11.08
C HIS A 327 -23.77 6.65 -9.58
N GLY A 328 -23.04 7.44 -8.80
CA GLY A 328 -23.04 7.32 -7.34
C GLY A 328 -24.42 7.55 -6.74
N GLY A 329 -25.11 8.59 -7.18
CA GLY A 329 -26.47 8.92 -6.74
C GLY A 329 -27.48 7.80 -7.03
N ALA A 330 -27.33 7.08 -8.13
CA ALA A 330 -28.18 5.93 -8.45
C ALA A 330 -28.03 4.75 -7.46
N TYR A 331 -26.90 4.69 -6.74
CA TYR A 331 -26.64 3.75 -5.65
C TYR A 331 -26.95 4.32 -4.26
N SER A 332 -27.61 5.48 -4.19
CA SER A 332 -27.87 6.20 -2.93
C SER A 332 -26.63 6.68 -2.18
N GLY A 333 -25.52 6.84 -2.90
CA GLY A 333 -24.26 7.38 -2.40
C GLY A 333 -23.83 8.61 -3.20
N ALA A 334 -22.64 9.10 -2.93
CA ALA A 334 -21.98 10.10 -3.76
C ALA A 334 -20.88 9.47 -4.64
N SER A 335 -20.25 10.25 -5.48
CA SER A 335 -19.06 9.92 -6.26
C SER A 335 -18.40 11.19 -6.78
N GLU A 336 -17.19 11.12 -7.29
CA GLU A 336 -16.38 12.30 -7.55
C GLU A 336 -15.97 12.46 -9.02
N ASN A 337 -16.28 11.49 -9.88
CA ASN A 337 -15.95 11.52 -11.32
C ASN A 337 -14.46 11.73 -11.63
N GLY A 338 -13.56 11.15 -10.83
CA GLY A 338 -12.12 11.34 -10.96
C GLY A 338 -11.45 10.27 -11.82
N THR A 339 -11.00 9.20 -11.14
CA THR A 339 -10.16 8.13 -11.70
C THR A 339 -10.83 7.37 -12.85
N CYS A 340 -10.06 7.09 -13.90
CA CYS A 340 -10.46 6.16 -14.96
C CYS A 340 -9.27 5.33 -15.44
N ALA A 341 -9.56 4.20 -16.10
CA ALA A 341 -8.54 3.39 -16.75
C ALA A 341 -7.87 4.14 -17.89
N THR A 342 -6.61 3.83 -18.16
CA THR A 342 -5.85 4.31 -19.32
C THR A 342 -6.27 3.61 -20.61
N LEU A 343 -5.81 4.13 -21.76
CA LEU A 343 -5.98 3.48 -23.06
C LEU A 343 -5.25 2.14 -23.11
N HIS A 344 -4.05 2.05 -22.49
CA HIS A 344 -3.28 0.81 -22.38
C HIS A 344 -4.07 -0.28 -21.65
N THR A 345 -4.64 0.04 -20.51
CA THR A 345 -5.47 -0.89 -19.74
C THR A 345 -6.65 -1.40 -20.58
N MET A 346 -7.32 -0.52 -21.33
CA MET A 346 -8.40 -0.93 -22.20
C MET A 346 -7.92 -1.83 -23.35
N ALA A 347 -6.77 -1.52 -23.94
CA ALA A 347 -6.18 -2.32 -25.02
C ALA A 347 -5.78 -3.73 -24.53
N VAL A 348 -5.14 -3.85 -23.36
CA VAL A 348 -4.77 -5.15 -22.76
C VAL A 348 -6.01 -5.98 -22.42
N ASN A 349 -7.11 -5.34 -21.98
CA ASN A 349 -8.39 -6.01 -21.76
C ASN A 349 -9.15 -6.36 -23.06
N GLY A 350 -8.62 -6.00 -24.23
CA GLY A 350 -9.25 -6.28 -25.53
C GLY A 350 -10.53 -5.48 -25.77
N PHE A 351 -10.70 -4.30 -25.14
CA PHE A 351 -11.87 -3.47 -25.36
C PHE A 351 -12.08 -3.13 -26.84
N GLY A 352 -13.27 -3.41 -27.37
CA GLY A 352 -13.62 -3.19 -28.77
C GLY A 352 -13.14 -4.29 -29.73
N THR A 353 -12.54 -5.38 -29.25
CA THR A 353 -12.23 -6.57 -30.05
C THR A 353 -13.37 -7.59 -30.01
N GLU A 354 -13.28 -8.62 -30.86
CA GLU A 354 -14.28 -9.71 -30.88
C GLU A 354 -14.17 -10.64 -29.67
N THR A 355 -13.00 -10.69 -29.03
CA THR A 355 -12.72 -11.59 -27.89
C THR A 355 -12.05 -10.84 -26.74
N PRO A 356 -12.79 -9.94 -26.05
CA PRO A 356 -12.24 -9.25 -24.88
C PRO A 356 -11.96 -10.24 -23.75
N ASP A 357 -11.06 -9.84 -22.82
CA ASP A 357 -10.86 -10.60 -21.58
C ASP A 357 -12.14 -10.58 -20.74
N ALA A 358 -12.52 -11.72 -20.18
CA ALA A 358 -13.73 -11.84 -19.37
C ALA A 358 -13.75 -10.88 -18.15
N ARG A 359 -12.58 -10.49 -17.66
CA ARG A 359 -12.44 -9.54 -16.53
C ARG A 359 -12.74 -8.09 -16.91
N LEU A 360 -12.86 -7.76 -18.21
CA LEU A 360 -13.25 -6.41 -18.64
C LEU A 360 -14.56 -5.99 -17.98
N ASP A 361 -15.60 -6.81 -18.09
CA ASP A 361 -16.91 -6.50 -17.51
C ASP A 361 -16.98 -6.67 -15.98
N MET A 362 -16.02 -7.38 -15.39
CA MET A 362 -15.92 -7.54 -13.93
C MET A 362 -15.23 -6.34 -13.28
N ASN A 363 -14.24 -5.77 -13.96
CA ASN A 363 -13.36 -4.74 -13.39
C ASN A 363 -13.72 -3.30 -13.81
N PHE A 364 -14.55 -3.13 -14.87
CA PHE A 364 -14.80 -1.81 -15.44
C PHE A 364 -16.26 -1.57 -15.79
N TYR A 365 -16.73 -0.36 -15.50
CA TYR A 365 -17.93 0.20 -16.10
C TYR A 365 -17.55 0.84 -17.43
N THR A 366 -18.18 0.39 -18.52
CA THR A 366 -18.00 0.89 -19.90
C THR A 366 -19.36 1.10 -20.54
N GLY A 367 -19.47 2.03 -21.50
CA GLY A 367 -20.73 2.25 -22.23
C GLY A 367 -21.85 2.81 -21.34
N LYS A 368 -23.09 2.49 -21.70
CA LYS A 368 -24.28 2.98 -20.98
C LYS A 368 -24.39 2.35 -19.59
N VAL A 369 -24.66 3.20 -18.60
CA VAL A 369 -24.76 2.80 -17.21
C VAL A 369 -26.21 2.47 -16.86
N GLU A 370 -26.42 1.28 -16.32
CA GLU A 370 -27.72 0.83 -15.84
C GLU A 370 -27.61 0.43 -14.36
N VAL A 371 -28.57 0.86 -13.55
CA VAL A 371 -28.73 0.51 -12.14
C VAL A 371 -30.19 0.10 -11.92
N ASP A 372 -30.42 -1.07 -11.36
CA ASP A 372 -31.75 -1.63 -11.09
C ASP A 372 -32.69 -1.65 -12.31
N GLY A 373 -32.15 -1.99 -13.49
CA GLY A 373 -32.92 -2.07 -14.73
C GLY A 373 -33.31 -0.70 -15.33
N LYS A 374 -32.65 0.38 -14.88
CA LYS A 374 -32.89 1.74 -15.39
C LYS A 374 -31.58 2.39 -15.80
N TYR A 375 -31.59 3.05 -16.95
CA TYR A 375 -30.46 3.90 -17.34
C TYR A 375 -30.28 5.06 -16.37
N VAL A 376 -29.04 5.25 -15.92
CA VAL A 376 -28.62 6.46 -15.20
C VAL A 376 -28.58 7.60 -16.20
N THR A 377 -29.14 8.77 -15.86
CA THR A 377 -29.19 9.94 -16.73
C THR A 377 -28.32 11.08 -16.18
N LEU A 378 -27.76 11.86 -17.09
CA LEU A 378 -27.14 13.16 -16.81
C LEU A 378 -28.21 14.22 -16.57
N ASP A 379 -27.80 15.43 -16.15
CA ASP A 379 -28.71 16.55 -15.83
C ASP A 379 -29.54 17.02 -17.04
N ASP A 380 -29.03 16.81 -18.25
CA ASP A 380 -29.74 17.11 -19.51
C ASP A 380 -30.73 16.02 -19.93
N GLY A 381 -30.88 14.97 -19.13
CA GLY A 381 -31.76 13.83 -19.38
C GLY A 381 -31.19 12.78 -20.34
N THR A 382 -29.97 12.96 -20.85
CA THR A 382 -29.32 11.94 -21.68
C THR A 382 -28.81 10.78 -20.84
N PRO A 383 -28.79 9.53 -21.35
CA PRO A 383 -28.18 8.40 -20.65
C PRO A 383 -26.69 8.63 -20.39
N LEU A 384 -26.25 8.38 -19.16
CA LEU A 384 -24.83 8.34 -18.83
C LEU A 384 -24.16 7.19 -19.61
N GLU A 385 -23.16 7.51 -20.42
CA GLU A 385 -22.43 6.54 -21.20
C GLU A 385 -20.90 6.79 -21.06
N TYR A 386 -20.19 5.92 -20.36
CA TYR A 386 -18.75 6.01 -20.29
C TYR A 386 -18.07 5.72 -21.62
N LYS A 387 -17.09 6.55 -21.99
CA LYS A 387 -16.34 6.52 -23.25
C LYS A 387 -14.89 6.06 -22.99
N PRO A 388 -14.62 4.75 -22.92
CA PRO A 388 -13.32 4.22 -22.51
C PRO A 388 -12.12 4.73 -23.30
N LEU A 389 -12.29 5.00 -24.59
CA LEU A 389 -11.21 5.44 -25.47
C LEU A 389 -11.08 6.97 -25.60
N ALA A 390 -11.90 7.76 -24.89
CA ALA A 390 -11.86 9.22 -24.96
C ALA A 390 -10.96 9.87 -23.90
N VAL A 391 -9.93 9.16 -23.40
CA VAL A 391 -9.05 9.59 -22.34
C VAL A 391 -8.01 10.58 -22.85
N GLU A 392 -7.93 11.74 -22.19
CA GLU A 392 -6.92 12.79 -22.37
C GLU A 392 -6.44 13.28 -21.01
N LYS A 393 -5.24 13.88 -20.91
CA LYS A 393 -4.73 14.46 -19.65
C LYS A 393 -5.56 15.65 -19.16
N ASN A 394 -6.17 16.39 -20.10
CA ASN A 394 -7.02 17.54 -19.81
C ASN A 394 -8.25 17.52 -20.72
N LEU A 395 -9.39 17.28 -20.13
CA LEU A 395 -10.68 17.15 -20.80
C LEU A 395 -11.49 18.46 -20.83
N THR A 396 -10.93 19.59 -20.39
CA THR A 396 -11.67 20.86 -20.25
C THR A 396 -12.37 21.29 -21.54
N ALA A 397 -11.78 21.04 -22.70
CA ALA A 397 -12.38 21.35 -24.01
C ALA A 397 -12.99 20.12 -24.70
N SER A 398 -12.99 18.95 -24.05
CA SER A 398 -13.50 17.71 -24.64
C SER A 398 -15.03 17.63 -24.55
N PRO A 399 -15.73 17.11 -25.57
CA PRO A 399 -17.15 16.79 -25.49
C PRO A 399 -17.42 15.63 -24.50
N TYR A 400 -16.37 14.92 -24.09
CA TYR A 400 -16.42 13.82 -23.12
C TYR A 400 -15.91 14.23 -21.73
N LEU A 401 -15.97 15.51 -21.40
CA LEU A 401 -15.52 16.09 -20.13
C LEU A 401 -15.88 15.21 -18.92
N GLU A 402 -17.12 14.77 -18.83
CA GLU A 402 -17.63 14.00 -17.69
C GLU A 402 -17.63 12.50 -17.92
N THR A 403 -17.63 12.05 -19.17
CA THR A 403 -17.87 10.65 -19.53
C THR A 403 -16.62 9.90 -19.99
N ALA A 404 -15.50 10.59 -20.23
CA ALA A 404 -14.26 9.96 -20.69
C ALA A 404 -13.71 8.92 -19.71
N GLY A 405 -13.27 7.77 -20.23
CA GLY A 405 -12.60 6.67 -19.54
C GLY A 405 -13.53 5.65 -18.91
N ALA A 406 -13.08 4.40 -18.84
CA ALA A 406 -13.74 3.33 -18.10
C ALA A 406 -13.56 3.51 -16.58
N ARG A 407 -14.56 3.11 -15.79
CA ARG A 407 -14.60 3.36 -14.35
C ARG A 407 -14.43 2.07 -13.56
N MET A 408 -13.92 2.18 -12.33
CA MET A 408 -13.74 1.04 -11.44
C MET A 408 -15.08 0.37 -11.11
N LYS A 409 -15.13 -0.96 -11.34
CA LYS A 409 -16.27 -1.83 -11.00
C LYS A 409 -15.86 -3.00 -10.12
N LYS A 410 -14.59 -3.28 -10.02
CA LYS A 410 -14.01 -4.48 -9.39
C LYS A 410 -14.64 -4.84 -8.04
N TYR A 411 -14.86 -3.86 -7.17
CA TYR A 411 -15.53 -4.06 -5.89
C TYR A 411 -17.04 -3.87 -6.02
N GLU A 412 -17.80 -4.78 -5.40
CA GLU A 412 -19.23 -4.64 -5.26
C GLU A 412 -19.58 -3.33 -4.53
N VAL A 413 -20.67 -2.69 -4.94
CA VAL A 413 -21.13 -1.45 -4.31
C VAL A 413 -21.95 -1.77 -3.07
N ASP A 414 -21.44 -1.40 -1.90
CA ASP A 414 -22.24 -1.46 -0.67
C ASP A 414 -23.23 -0.29 -0.65
N ARG A 415 -24.52 -0.61 -0.88
CA ARG A 415 -25.62 0.36 -0.87
C ARG A 415 -26.00 0.85 0.52
N THR A 416 -25.41 0.25 1.55
CA THR A 416 -25.65 0.59 2.95
C THR A 416 -24.44 1.28 3.58
N ALA A 417 -23.40 1.58 2.78
CA ALA A 417 -22.20 2.25 3.20
C ALA A 417 -22.48 3.61 3.86
N TYR A 418 -21.73 3.95 4.89
CA TYR A 418 -21.76 5.25 5.55
C TYR A 418 -20.85 6.26 4.83
N SER A 419 -20.89 7.52 5.26
CA SER A 419 -20.06 8.61 4.72
C SER A 419 -20.17 8.73 3.20
N ASP A 420 -21.43 8.78 2.69
CA ASP A 420 -21.74 8.91 1.26
C ASP A 420 -21.14 7.78 0.38
N GLY A 421 -20.87 6.61 0.94
CA GLY A 421 -20.32 5.46 0.24
C GLY A 421 -18.82 5.23 0.45
N ARG A 422 -18.14 6.03 1.27
CA ARG A 422 -16.70 5.89 1.57
C ARG A 422 -16.41 4.83 2.63
N MET A 423 -17.37 4.50 3.46
CA MET A 423 -17.25 3.51 4.54
C MET A 423 -18.16 2.31 4.25
N PRO A 424 -17.76 1.43 3.33
CA PRO A 424 -18.47 0.18 3.02
C PRO A 424 -18.06 -0.95 3.96
N ASP A 425 -18.72 -2.09 3.82
CA ASP A 425 -18.38 -3.34 4.52
C ASP A 425 -17.56 -4.31 3.63
N ASN A 426 -16.91 -3.82 2.56
CA ASN A 426 -15.95 -4.61 1.78
C ASN A 426 -14.56 -4.42 2.35
N ASP A 427 -13.91 -5.48 2.81
CA ASP A 427 -12.48 -5.42 3.13
C ASP A 427 -11.65 -5.03 1.90
N ILE A 428 -10.69 -4.13 2.07
CA ILE A 428 -9.76 -3.77 0.99
C ILE A 428 -8.70 -4.86 0.87
N VAL A 429 -8.62 -5.50 -0.29
CA VAL A 429 -7.68 -6.58 -0.55
C VAL A 429 -6.28 -6.03 -0.78
N LEU A 430 -5.34 -6.35 0.11
CA LEU A 430 -3.93 -6.00 -0.04
C LEU A 430 -3.14 -7.13 -0.71
N TYR A 431 -3.31 -8.38 -0.23
CA TYR A 431 -2.59 -9.55 -0.72
C TYR A 431 -3.57 -10.69 -0.99
N ARG A 432 -3.44 -11.35 -2.14
CA ARG A 432 -4.30 -12.49 -2.49
C ARG A 432 -3.57 -13.57 -3.32
N TYR A 433 -4.13 -14.75 -3.34
CA TYR A 433 -3.49 -15.94 -3.88
C TYR A 433 -3.25 -15.91 -5.40
N ALA A 434 -4.07 -15.20 -6.18
CA ALA A 434 -3.79 -15.04 -7.61
C ALA A 434 -2.45 -14.32 -7.85
N ASP A 435 -2.10 -13.30 -7.02
CA ASP A 435 -0.77 -12.67 -7.10
C ASP A 435 0.34 -13.67 -6.73
N VAL A 436 0.10 -14.57 -5.77
CA VAL A 436 1.06 -15.64 -5.41
C VAL A 436 1.34 -16.54 -6.62
N LEU A 437 0.30 -16.96 -7.34
CA LEU A 437 0.46 -17.77 -8.56
C LEU A 437 1.23 -17.02 -9.64
N LEU A 438 0.89 -15.75 -9.89
CA LEU A 438 1.56 -14.95 -10.91
C LEU A 438 3.02 -14.63 -10.52
N MET A 439 3.32 -14.40 -9.22
CA MET A 439 4.69 -14.27 -8.73
C MET A 439 5.48 -15.57 -8.93
N LYS A 440 4.88 -16.71 -8.63
CA LYS A 440 5.50 -18.04 -8.81
C LYS A 440 5.78 -18.32 -10.29
N SER A 441 4.81 -18.05 -11.17
CA SER A 441 4.97 -18.17 -12.61
C SER A 441 6.14 -17.31 -13.13
N GLU A 442 6.17 -16.03 -12.76
CA GLU A 442 7.23 -15.11 -13.15
C GLU A 442 8.61 -15.56 -12.65
N ALA A 443 8.71 -15.96 -11.38
CA ALA A 443 9.95 -16.44 -10.79
C ALA A 443 10.49 -17.69 -11.49
N LYS A 444 9.62 -18.65 -11.84
CA LYS A 444 9.97 -19.83 -12.64
C LYS A 444 10.53 -19.43 -14.00
N VAL A 445 9.83 -18.55 -14.74
CA VAL A 445 10.28 -18.07 -16.07
C VAL A 445 11.63 -17.38 -15.99
N ARG A 446 11.83 -16.49 -15.01
CA ARG A 446 13.11 -15.80 -14.80
C ARG A 446 14.24 -16.77 -14.41
N ASN A 447 13.91 -17.87 -13.74
CA ASN A 447 14.86 -18.94 -13.40
C ASN A 447 15.15 -19.89 -14.59
N GLY A 448 14.39 -19.82 -15.67
CA GLY A 448 14.51 -20.68 -16.86
C GLY A 448 13.63 -21.93 -16.80
N GLU A 449 12.60 -21.92 -15.98
CA GLU A 449 11.61 -22.98 -15.81
C GLU A 449 10.27 -22.59 -16.46
N SER A 450 9.35 -23.55 -16.71
CA SER A 450 7.99 -23.23 -17.15
C SER A 450 7.15 -22.70 -15.99
N GLY A 451 6.46 -21.56 -16.24
CA GLY A 451 5.43 -21.00 -15.35
C GLY A 451 4.01 -21.19 -15.89
N ASP A 452 3.82 -22.04 -16.91
CA ASP A 452 2.55 -22.18 -17.64
C ASP A 452 1.40 -22.66 -16.74
N GLU A 453 1.69 -23.51 -15.75
CA GLU A 453 0.68 -24.03 -14.85
C GLU A 453 0.02 -22.91 -14.05
N GLU A 454 0.82 -22.05 -13.45
CA GLU A 454 0.36 -20.99 -12.54
C GLU A 454 -0.40 -19.88 -13.28
N ILE A 455 0.13 -19.36 -14.41
CA ILE A 455 -0.56 -18.34 -15.20
C ILE A 455 -1.88 -18.88 -15.75
N ASN A 456 -1.91 -20.13 -16.20
CA ASN A 456 -3.11 -20.73 -16.78
C ASN A 456 -4.13 -21.16 -15.72
N ALA A 457 -3.75 -21.38 -14.48
CA ALA A 457 -4.69 -21.51 -13.37
C ALA A 457 -5.49 -20.21 -13.17
N VAL A 458 -4.83 -19.05 -13.18
CA VAL A 458 -5.48 -17.75 -13.07
C VAL A 458 -6.42 -17.50 -14.27
N ARG A 459 -5.97 -17.79 -15.47
CA ARG A 459 -6.76 -17.59 -16.70
C ARG A 459 -7.98 -18.51 -16.79
N SER A 460 -7.80 -19.78 -16.49
CA SER A 460 -8.89 -20.77 -16.57
C SER A 460 -10.02 -20.47 -15.59
N ARG A 461 -9.72 -19.88 -14.41
CA ARG A 461 -10.71 -19.46 -13.41
C ARG A 461 -11.76 -18.51 -14.01
N VAL A 462 -11.36 -17.63 -14.94
CA VAL A 462 -12.24 -16.68 -15.65
C VAL A 462 -12.60 -17.13 -17.06
N GLY A 463 -12.35 -18.40 -17.42
CA GLY A 463 -12.72 -18.98 -18.71
C GLY A 463 -11.86 -18.51 -19.89
N MET A 464 -10.70 -17.90 -19.64
CA MET A 464 -9.80 -17.44 -20.71
C MET A 464 -8.91 -18.58 -21.22
N PRO A 465 -8.59 -18.62 -22.53
CA PRO A 465 -7.72 -19.64 -23.11
C PRO A 465 -6.30 -19.58 -22.55
N SER A 466 -5.63 -20.74 -22.53
CA SER A 466 -4.25 -20.85 -22.07
C SER A 466 -3.28 -20.04 -22.91
N LEU A 467 -2.24 -19.49 -22.24
CA LEU A 467 -1.10 -18.79 -22.84
C LEU A 467 0.22 -19.38 -22.33
N PRO A 468 1.30 -19.35 -23.12
CA PRO A 468 2.63 -19.62 -22.60
C PRO A 468 3.05 -18.54 -21.58
N ALA A 469 3.70 -18.93 -20.52
CA ALA A 469 4.26 -18.01 -19.52
C ALA A 469 5.53 -17.36 -20.08
N THR A 470 5.36 -16.29 -20.83
CA THR A 470 6.44 -15.36 -21.19
C THR A 470 6.38 -14.12 -20.30
N LEU A 471 7.50 -13.38 -20.16
CA LEU A 471 7.49 -12.16 -19.36
C LEU A 471 6.46 -11.15 -19.87
N ASP A 472 6.30 -10.99 -21.20
CA ASP A 472 5.31 -10.09 -21.78
C ASP A 472 3.87 -10.52 -21.46
N ASN A 473 3.56 -11.81 -21.57
CA ASN A 473 2.25 -12.33 -21.21
C ASN A 473 1.98 -12.19 -19.71
N LEU A 474 3.00 -12.39 -18.87
CA LEU A 474 2.89 -12.23 -17.43
C LEU A 474 2.66 -10.76 -17.01
N LEU A 475 3.35 -9.80 -17.64
CA LEU A 475 3.12 -8.38 -17.37
C LEU A 475 1.68 -7.96 -17.70
N ASN A 476 1.14 -8.47 -18.81
CA ASN A 476 -0.25 -8.23 -19.21
C ASN A 476 -1.24 -8.97 -18.29
N GLU A 477 -0.97 -10.25 -17.96
CA GLU A 477 -1.83 -11.02 -17.07
C GLU A 477 -1.92 -10.41 -15.68
N ARG A 478 -0.79 -9.86 -15.18
CA ARG A 478 -0.77 -9.12 -13.90
C ARG A 478 -1.63 -7.86 -13.96
N LEU A 479 -1.64 -7.12 -15.08
CA LEU A 479 -2.54 -5.97 -15.25
C LEU A 479 -4.02 -6.40 -15.31
N LEU A 480 -4.34 -7.45 -16.08
CA LEU A 480 -5.71 -7.99 -16.18
C LEU A 480 -6.25 -8.43 -14.82
N GLU A 481 -5.41 -9.12 -14.06
CA GLU A 481 -5.80 -9.74 -12.80
C GLU A 481 -5.78 -8.76 -11.62
N LEU A 482 -4.74 -7.92 -11.52
CA LEU A 482 -4.45 -7.10 -10.34
C LEU A 482 -4.79 -5.61 -10.51
N VAL A 483 -5.46 -5.24 -11.62
CA VAL A 483 -5.93 -3.85 -11.83
C VAL A 483 -6.71 -3.35 -10.61
N TRP A 484 -6.50 -2.10 -10.22
CA TRP A 484 -7.10 -1.45 -9.05
C TRP A 484 -6.61 -1.97 -7.67
N GLU A 485 -5.49 -2.73 -7.62
CA GLU A 485 -4.94 -3.26 -6.37
C GLU A 485 -3.58 -2.62 -5.97
N GLY A 486 -3.13 -1.60 -6.71
CA GLY A 486 -1.94 -0.81 -6.34
C GLY A 486 -0.59 -1.52 -6.54
N TRP A 487 -0.48 -2.47 -7.47
CA TRP A 487 0.75 -3.22 -7.73
C TRP A 487 1.48 -2.81 -9.01
N ARG A 488 0.82 -2.09 -9.90
CA ARG A 488 1.31 -1.86 -11.26
C ARG A 488 2.66 -1.16 -11.32
N ARG A 489 2.92 -0.18 -10.45
CA ARG A 489 4.21 0.53 -10.41
C ARG A 489 5.38 -0.45 -10.16
N GLN A 490 5.27 -1.32 -9.17
CA GLN A 490 6.31 -2.32 -8.88
C GLN A 490 6.52 -3.28 -10.06
N ASP A 491 5.44 -3.72 -10.70
CA ASP A 491 5.52 -4.57 -11.88
C ASP A 491 6.24 -3.87 -13.02
N MET A 492 5.84 -2.68 -13.40
CA MET A 492 6.47 -1.93 -14.50
C MET A 492 7.95 -1.64 -14.24
N ILE A 493 8.34 -1.30 -13.00
CA ILE A 493 9.75 -1.11 -12.62
C ILE A 493 10.53 -2.41 -12.78
N ARG A 494 10.01 -3.53 -12.27
CA ARG A 494 10.68 -4.85 -12.36
C ARG A 494 10.81 -5.33 -13.80
N PHE A 495 9.82 -5.10 -14.65
CA PHE A 495 9.83 -5.45 -16.08
C PHE A 495 10.56 -4.39 -16.93
N GLY A 496 11.01 -3.28 -16.37
CA GLY A 496 11.74 -2.23 -17.06
C GLY A 496 10.89 -1.44 -18.07
N THR A 497 9.59 -1.33 -17.83
CA THR A 497 8.64 -0.58 -18.69
C THR A 497 8.20 0.76 -18.09
N TYR A 498 8.42 1.00 -16.79
CA TYR A 498 7.92 2.16 -16.06
C TYR A 498 8.36 3.51 -16.64
N CYS A 499 9.59 3.62 -17.06
CA CYS A 499 10.18 4.82 -17.67
C CYS A 499 10.06 4.87 -19.21
N LYS A 500 9.24 4.00 -19.80
CA LYS A 500 9.02 3.95 -21.25
C LYS A 500 7.76 4.70 -21.66
N GLN A 501 7.63 4.93 -22.97
CA GLN A 501 6.40 5.46 -23.55
C GLN A 501 5.24 4.48 -23.35
N TYR A 502 4.12 4.97 -22.86
CA TYR A 502 2.83 4.27 -22.87
C TYR A 502 1.70 5.29 -23.04
N ASP A 503 0.66 4.93 -23.80
CA ASP A 503 -0.48 5.81 -24.07
C ASP A 503 -0.08 7.26 -24.38
N ILE A 504 -0.64 8.18 -23.59
CA ILE A 504 -0.39 9.62 -23.63
C ILE A 504 0.75 10.06 -22.67
N HIS A 505 1.39 9.13 -21.93
CA HIS A 505 2.61 9.41 -21.18
C HIS A 505 3.81 9.46 -22.13
N THR A 506 4.57 10.54 -22.05
CA THR A 506 5.83 10.69 -22.80
C THR A 506 6.98 10.76 -21.81
N PRO A 507 7.96 9.86 -21.90
CA PRO A 507 9.08 9.83 -20.95
C PRO A 507 9.85 11.15 -20.89
N SER A 508 10.02 11.66 -19.69
CA SER A 508 10.85 12.82 -19.38
C SER A 508 12.35 12.48 -19.47
N GLU A 509 13.23 13.47 -19.39
CA GLU A 509 14.68 13.22 -19.27
C GLU A 509 15.04 12.52 -17.95
N ALA A 510 14.23 12.71 -16.89
CA ALA A 510 14.38 11.99 -15.64
C ALA A 510 14.01 10.51 -15.77
N ASP A 511 12.94 10.19 -16.51
CA ASP A 511 12.55 8.81 -16.83
C ASP A 511 13.66 8.08 -17.59
N LYS A 512 14.19 8.70 -18.64
CA LYS A 512 15.26 8.10 -19.49
C LYS A 512 16.51 7.73 -18.70
N LYS A 513 16.72 8.36 -17.53
CA LYS A 513 17.84 8.12 -16.61
C LYS A 513 17.43 7.23 -15.42
N GLY A 514 16.21 6.71 -15.39
CA GLY A 514 15.70 5.87 -14.31
C GLY A 514 15.43 6.61 -12.98
N TYR A 515 15.59 7.93 -12.94
CA TYR A 515 15.44 8.72 -11.69
C TYR A 515 14.06 8.56 -11.05
N THR A 516 13.01 8.47 -11.87
CA THR A 516 11.61 8.41 -11.44
C THR A 516 11.19 7.05 -10.87
N THR A 517 12.05 6.03 -10.94
CA THR A 517 11.75 4.71 -10.35
C THR A 517 11.66 4.73 -8.83
N VAL A 518 12.21 5.77 -8.18
CA VAL A 518 11.98 6.10 -6.77
C VAL A 518 11.52 7.55 -6.64
N PHE A 519 10.79 7.85 -5.57
CA PHE A 519 10.39 9.22 -5.27
C PHE A 519 11.51 9.99 -4.57
N PRO A 520 11.53 11.34 -4.65
CA PRO A 520 12.50 12.16 -3.95
C PRO A 520 12.35 12.02 -2.43
N ILE A 521 13.47 12.10 -1.72
CA ILE A 521 13.42 12.33 -0.27
C ILE A 521 12.81 13.72 -0.06
N PRO A 522 11.68 13.86 0.66
CA PRO A 522 10.99 15.14 0.78
C PRO A 522 11.90 16.24 1.37
N GLU A 523 11.83 17.44 0.81
CA GLU A 523 12.67 18.57 1.22
C GLU A 523 12.52 18.85 2.72
N LYS A 524 11.29 18.87 3.24
CA LYS A 524 11.02 19.05 4.68
C LYS A 524 11.68 17.99 5.56
N ALA A 525 11.78 16.73 5.10
CA ALA A 525 12.49 15.70 5.85
C ALA A 525 13.99 15.96 5.88
N ARG A 526 14.57 16.47 4.78
CA ARG A 526 16.00 16.82 4.68
C ARG A 526 16.34 18.09 5.47
N GLU A 527 15.45 19.06 5.53
CA GLU A 527 15.59 20.24 6.40
C GLU A 527 15.66 19.85 7.88
N LEU A 528 14.84 18.89 8.30
CA LEU A 528 14.83 18.38 9.67
C LEU A 528 16.06 17.50 9.98
N ASN A 529 16.63 16.84 8.96
CA ASN A 529 17.80 15.98 9.10
C ASN A 529 18.77 16.13 7.91
N SER A 530 19.82 16.91 8.10
CA SER A 530 20.85 17.18 7.08
C SER A 530 21.68 15.95 6.68
N ASN A 531 21.56 14.81 7.38
CA ASN A 531 22.20 13.56 6.98
C ASN A 531 21.44 12.84 5.86
N LEU A 532 20.19 13.23 5.59
CA LEU A 532 19.43 12.70 4.48
C LEU A 532 19.90 13.37 3.17
N LYS A 533 20.40 12.56 2.28
CA LYS A 533 20.81 12.99 0.94
C LYS A 533 19.71 12.70 -0.06
N GLN A 534 19.56 13.60 -1.03
CA GLN A 534 18.58 13.44 -2.07
C GLN A 534 18.88 12.25 -2.97
N ASN A 535 17.85 11.62 -3.50
CA ASN A 535 17.96 10.64 -4.57
C ASN A 535 18.46 11.29 -5.86
N PRO A 536 19.19 10.56 -6.73
CA PRO A 536 19.63 11.10 -8.02
C PRO A 536 18.46 11.68 -8.83
N GLY A 537 18.70 12.83 -9.44
CA GLY A 537 17.73 13.50 -10.32
C GLY A 537 16.80 14.52 -9.67
N TYR A 538 16.89 14.69 -8.32
CA TYR A 538 16.02 15.61 -7.58
C TYR A 538 16.78 16.70 -6.82
#